data_2e94c5e4541ba8655eacc0bc3a12ce04
#
_entry.id   2e94c5e4541ba8655eacc0bc3a12ce04
#
_cell.length_a   1.000
_cell.length_b   1.000
_cell.length_c   1.000
_cell.angle_alpha   90.00
_cell.angle_beta   90.00
_cell.angle_gamma   90.00
#
_symmetry.space_group_name_H-M   'P 1'
#
loop_
_entity.id
_entity.type
_entity.pdbx_description
1 polymer ?
#
loop_
_entity_poly.entity_id
_entity_poly.type
_entity_poly.pdbx_seq_one_letter_code
_entity_poly.pdbx_strand_id
1 'polypeptide(L)'
;MDHPQRIASAILGLVLLTIGTACSQNIGDSDLGSKTDTASLHSLRRELEQIRNHFPGDMSIYMKNLSTAEEIALDSDKVYETFSVIKLAIAAELMHQVESGKLSLSDRITTKAADERLPSGVLYALEPGLSPTIKDLLTLMIITSDNEATDLLADKLGRAQVTAYMHALGLANTSIQFSDLDWDRTWLGTLDARYRNARGEQTVNFPFSKYSQAQVEQAFGHTIYDAGIFFGHSTTKEIGRLLEMMASGKLVSKVASELILNIMEKQQVNDRFPRYLKDVRIAHKTGDGQPFIANDVGIIWVKDQPIVLVVFTGHHRGGTAALHDDVARVAALVVRHYGGKLSSDFE
;
A
#
# COMPACT_ATOMS: atom_id res chain seq x y z
N MET A 1 41.50 -41.86 -37.31
CA MET A 1 42.90 -41.92 -36.83
C MET A 1 42.82 -41.42 -35.41
N ASP A 2 42.64 -42.24 -34.53
CA ASP A 2 43.45 -42.90 -33.49
C ASP A 2 43.30 -42.16 -32.10
N HIS A 3 42.62 -42.89 -31.28
CA HIS A 3 42.79 -42.95 -29.81
C HIS A 3 44.19 -43.48 -29.47
N PRO A 4 44.79 -43.43 -28.30
CA PRO A 4 44.32 -44.12 -27.10
C PRO A 4 44.54 -43.41 -25.77
N GLN A 5 43.71 -43.60 -24.75
CA GLN A 5 43.70 -44.52 -23.60
C GLN A 5 44.97 -44.64 -22.74
N ARG A 6 44.75 -44.55 -21.42
CA ARG A 6 45.24 -45.37 -20.26
C ARG A 6 45.85 -44.52 -19.14
N ILE A 7 45.84 -44.81 -17.86
CA ILE A 7 45.29 -45.88 -16.96
C ILE A 7 45.49 -45.36 -15.53
N ALA A 8 44.62 -45.82 -14.64
CA ALA A 8 44.58 -45.76 -13.19
C ALA A 8 45.88 -45.98 -12.41
N SER A 9 45.93 -45.50 -11.18
CA SER A 9 46.37 -46.33 -10.02
C SER A 9 45.96 -45.71 -8.68
N ALA A 10 45.34 -46.52 -7.86
CA ALA A 10 45.04 -46.31 -6.46
C ALA A 10 46.29 -46.55 -5.59
N ILE A 11 46.42 -45.81 -4.49
CA ILE A 11 47.20 -46.26 -3.34
C ILE A 11 46.41 -45.99 -2.08
N LEU A 12 46.16 -47.07 -1.35
CA LEU A 12 45.57 -47.20 -0.05
C LEU A 12 46.67 -46.91 1.01
N GLY A 13 46.38 -46.12 2.01
CA GLY A 13 47.26 -45.86 3.15
C GLY A 13 46.49 -45.71 4.43
N LEU A 14 46.52 -46.73 5.21
CA LEU A 14 45.93 -46.90 6.57
C LEU A 14 46.83 -46.26 7.64
N VAL A 15 46.21 -45.94 8.85
CA VAL A 15 46.87 -45.81 10.18
C VAL A 15 46.92 -44.34 10.66
N LEU A 16 46.45 -43.91 11.80
CA LEU A 16 46.36 -44.45 13.20
C LEU A 16 45.51 -43.46 14.09
N LEU A 17 44.78 -44.01 15.03
CA LEU A 17 44.15 -43.31 16.14
C LEU A 17 45.17 -42.55 16.99
N THR A 18 44.84 -41.29 17.36
CA THR A 18 45.30 -40.75 18.63
C THR A 18 44.10 -40.09 19.35
N ILE A 19 43.85 -40.58 20.55
CA ILE A 19 42.90 -40.08 21.53
C ILE A 19 43.51 -38.80 22.12
N GLY A 20 42.79 -37.70 22.01
CA GLY A 20 43.19 -36.40 22.60
C GLY A 20 42.00 -35.62 23.12
N THR A 21 41.79 -35.73 24.40
CA THR A 21 41.18 -34.81 25.38
C THR A 21 40.14 -33.78 24.96
N ALA A 22 39.01 -33.86 25.64
CA ALA A 22 37.91 -32.96 25.70
C ALA A 22 38.29 -31.46 25.70
N CYS A 23 37.77 -30.73 24.74
CA CYS A 23 37.61 -29.28 24.86
C CYS A 23 36.11 -29.03 25.01
N SER A 24 35.72 -28.52 26.17
CA SER A 24 34.36 -28.09 26.46
C SER A 24 34.00 -26.96 25.52
N GLN A 25 33.12 -27.22 24.55
CA GLN A 25 32.51 -26.17 23.76
C GLN A 25 31.46 -25.45 24.61
N ASN A 26 31.67 -24.15 24.79
CA ASN A 26 30.66 -23.20 25.22
C ASN A 26 29.48 -23.24 24.23
N ILE A 27 28.45 -24.01 24.56
CA ILE A 27 27.12 -23.89 23.95
C ILE A 27 26.37 -22.90 24.84
N GLY A 28 26.39 -21.63 24.48
CA GLY A 28 25.69 -20.67 25.33
C GLY A 28 25.64 -19.22 24.86
N ASP A 29 25.40 -18.91 23.56
CA ASP A 29 25.03 -17.52 23.20
C ASP A 29 24.10 -17.38 21.98
N SER A 30 23.89 -18.39 21.15
CA SER A 30 22.99 -18.28 19.99
C SER A 30 21.51 -18.51 20.33
N ASP A 31 21.20 -19.13 21.45
CA ASP A 31 19.83 -19.51 21.87
C ASP A 31 19.13 -18.43 22.73
N LEU A 32 19.90 -17.51 23.32
CA LEU A 32 19.37 -16.38 24.10
C LEU A 32 18.88 -15.22 23.18
N GLY A 33 19.55 -14.95 22.08
CA GLY A 33 19.12 -13.94 21.10
C GLY A 33 17.78 -14.31 20.44
N SER A 34 17.66 -15.55 20.01
CA SER A 34 16.44 -16.06 19.36
C SER A 34 15.20 -16.05 20.29
N LYS A 35 15.36 -16.34 21.59
CA LYS A 35 14.26 -16.34 22.56
C LYS A 35 13.81 -14.93 22.97
N THR A 36 14.75 -13.98 23.06
CA THR A 36 14.43 -12.57 23.36
C THR A 36 13.73 -11.89 22.20
N ASP A 37 14.14 -12.15 20.96
CA ASP A 37 13.52 -11.60 19.75
C ASP A 37 12.09 -12.13 19.58
N THR A 38 11.86 -13.42 19.76
CA THR A 38 10.52 -14.02 19.69
C THR A 38 9.57 -13.44 20.77
N ALA A 39 10.03 -13.27 22.00
CA ALA A 39 9.24 -12.65 23.07
C ALA A 39 8.89 -11.19 22.77
N SER A 40 9.80 -10.45 22.14
CA SER A 40 9.62 -9.06 21.71
C SER A 40 8.55 -8.95 20.63
N LEU A 41 8.61 -9.77 19.58
CA LEU A 41 7.61 -9.79 18.49
C LEU A 41 6.22 -10.18 19.00
N HIS A 42 6.13 -11.14 19.93
CA HIS A 42 4.87 -11.50 20.60
C HIS A 42 4.28 -10.33 21.41
N SER A 43 5.12 -9.46 22.00
CA SER A 43 4.65 -8.26 22.68
C SER A 43 4.02 -7.26 21.68
N LEU A 44 4.72 -6.96 20.59
CA LEU A 44 4.20 -6.09 19.54
C LEU A 44 2.87 -6.65 19.00
N ARG A 45 2.81 -7.95 18.72
CA ARG A 45 1.58 -8.59 18.25
C ARG A 45 0.41 -8.34 19.20
N ARG A 46 0.59 -8.52 20.50
CA ARG A 46 -0.47 -8.27 21.50
C ARG A 46 -0.90 -6.81 21.54
N GLU A 47 0.04 -5.86 21.42
CA GLU A 47 -0.30 -4.44 21.38
C GLU A 47 -1.12 -4.08 20.13
N LEU A 48 -0.77 -4.62 18.96
CA LEU A 48 -1.53 -4.44 17.71
C LEU A 48 -2.91 -5.11 17.79
N GLU A 49 -3.01 -6.31 18.39
CA GLU A 49 -4.28 -6.99 18.66
C GLU A 49 -5.17 -6.17 19.61
N GLN A 50 -4.61 -5.49 20.59
CA GLN A 50 -5.36 -4.60 21.48
C GLN A 50 -5.95 -3.42 20.71
N ILE A 51 -5.17 -2.72 19.86
CA ILE A 51 -5.70 -1.63 19.04
C ILE A 51 -6.83 -2.17 18.16
N ARG A 52 -6.60 -3.24 17.40
CA ARG A 52 -7.60 -3.84 16.51
C ARG A 52 -8.89 -4.23 17.25
N ASN A 53 -8.77 -4.83 18.43
CA ASN A 53 -9.93 -5.31 19.20
C ASN A 53 -10.74 -4.17 19.84
N HIS A 54 -10.14 -3.00 20.09
CA HIS A 54 -10.82 -1.82 20.60
C HIS A 54 -11.27 -0.86 19.48
N PHE A 55 -10.83 -1.10 18.24
CA PHE A 55 -11.21 -0.29 17.10
C PHE A 55 -12.73 -0.38 16.87
N PRO A 56 -13.44 0.74 16.82
CA PRO A 56 -14.91 0.73 16.69
C PRO A 56 -15.35 0.49 15.24
N GLY A 57 -14.91 -0.59 14.65
CA GLY A 57 -15.12 -1.00 13.27
C GLY A 57 -14.31 -2.23 12.93
N ASP A 58 -13.95 -2.38 11.67
CA ASP A 58 -13.07 -3.44 11.17
C ASP A 58 -11.67 -2.88 10.93
N MET A 59 -10.64 -3.59 11.38
CA MET A 59 -9.23 -3.27 11.10
C MET A 59 -8.46 -4.53 10.75
N SER A 60 -7.70 -4.46 9.66
CA SER A 60 -6.75 -5.48 9.24
C SER A 60 -5.34 -4.91 9.21
N ILE A 61 -4.37 -5.67 9.71
CA ILE A 61 -2.97 -5.25 9.80
C ILE A 61 -2.07 -6.33 9.20
N TYR A 62 -1.18 -5.94 8.30
CA TYR A 62 -0.06 -6.75 7.85
C TYR A 62 1.23 -5.98 8.04
N MET A 63 2.18 -6.57 8.75
CA MET A 63 3.52 -6.03 8.96
C MET A 63 4.57 -7.09 8.63
N LYS A 64 5.64 -6.67 7.93
CA LYS A 64 6.80 -7.53 7.70
C LYS A 64 8.10 -6.73 7.70
N ASN A 65 9.04 -7.15 8.53
CA ASN A 65 10.42 -6.67 8.48
C ASN A 65 11.17 -7.46 7.40
N LEU A 66 11.61 -6.78 6.34
CA LEU A 66 12.27 -7.43 5.21
C LEU A 66 13.72 -7.84 5.48
N SER A 67 14.32 -7.36 6.58
CA SER A 67 15.67 -7.75 6.99
C SER A 67 15.69 -9.03 7.84
N THR A 68 14.68 -9.21 8.71
CA THR A 68 14.60 -10.34 9.65
C THR A 68 13.58 -11.41 9.22
N ALA A 69 12.71 -11.07 8.27
CA ALA A 69 11.53 -11.84 7.87
C ALA A 69 10.46 -12.01 8.96
N GLU A 70 10.54 -11.27 10.06
CA GLU A 70 9.48 -11.21 11.07
C GLU A 70 8.19 -10.67 10.45
N GLU A 71 7.08 -11.34 10.75
CA GLU A 71 5.78 -11.04 10.16
C GLU A 71 4.67 -11.07 11.21
N ILE A 72 3.78 -10.08 11.17
CA ILE A 72 2.52 -10.06 11.91
C ILE A 72 1.39 -9.87 10.89
N ALA A 73 0.44 -10.80 10.93
CA ALA A 73 -0.75 -10.79 10.08
C ALA A 73 -1.99 -10.91 10.99
N LEU A 74 -2.86 -9.89 10.95
CA LEU A 74 -4.11 -9.81 11.69
C LEU A 74 -5.25 -9.57 10.69
N ASP A 75 -6.10 -10.56 10.47
CA ASP A 75 -7.19 -10.58 9.47
C ASP A 75 -6.72 -10.25 8.03
N SER A 76 -5.45 -10.58 7.73
CA SER A 76 -4.74 -10.10 6.54
C SER A 76 -5.21 -10.69 5.22
N ASP A 77 -6.02 -11.74 5.24
CA ASP A 77 -6.64 -12.36 4.05
C ASP A 77 -8.08 -11.87 3.81
N LYS A 78 -8.63 -11.02 4.71
CA LYS A 78 -9.96 -10.40 4.52
C LYS A 78 -9.87 -9.31 3.45
N VAL A 79 -10.83 -9.31 2.53
CA VAL A 79 -10.95 -8.31 1.46
C VAL A 79 -11.56 -7.02 2.01
N TYR A 80 -10.96 -5.89 1.65
CA TYR A 80 -11.40 -4.54 2.02
C TYR A 80 -11.52 -3.64 0.80
N GLU A 81 -12.35 -2.60 0.93
CA GLU A 81 -12.31 -1.45 0.05
C GLU A 81 -10.97 -0.73 0.22
N THR A 82 -10.25 -0.55 -0.89
CA THR A 82 -8.91 0.05 -0.86
C THR A 82 -8.92 1.56 -0.99
N PHE A 83 -9.97 2.12 -1.61
CA PHE A 83 -9.93 3.48 -2.11
C PHE A 83 -8.60 3.77 -2.82
N SER A 84 -8.01 4.92 -2.56
CA SER A 84 -6.80 5.36 -3.26
C SER A 84 -5.55 4.51 -3.04
N VAL A 85 -5.56 3.48 -2.19
CA VAL A 85 -4.46 2.51 -2.13
C VAL A 85 -4.31 1.74 -3.45
N ILE A 86 -5.42 1.52 -4.20
CA ILE A 86 -5.39 0.83 -5.50
C ILE A 86 -4.52 1.59 -6.54
N LYS A 87 -4.23 2.87 -6.33
CA LYS A 87 -3.34 3.67 -7.18
C LYS A 87 -1.92 3.10 -7.26
N LEU A 88 -1.50 2.28 -6.28
CA LEU A 88 -0.26 1.51 -6.35
C LEU A 88 -0.32 0.43 -7.42
N ALA A 89 -1.46 -0.22 -7.63
CA ALA A 89 -1.65 -1.17 -8.72
C ALA A 89 -1.63 -0.47 -10.09
N ILE A 90 -2.22 0.72 -10.19
CA ILE A 90 -2.15 1.55 -11.41
C ILE A 90 -0.70 1.95 -11.69
N ALA A 91 0.06 2.38 -10.67
CA ALA A 91 1.47 2.72 -10.81
C ALA A 91 2.33 1.52 -11.27
N ALA A 92 2.04 0.32 -10.76
CA ALA A 92 2.74 -0.89 -11.15
C ALA A 92 2.50 -1.26 -12.62
N GLU A 93 1.24 -1.26 -13.09
CA GLU A 93 0.91 -1.52 -14.49
C GLU A 93 1.44 -0.41 -15.41
N LEU A 94 1.39 0.85 -14.97
CA LEU A 94 1.99 1.96 -15.72
C LEU A 94 3.46 1.69 -16.00
N MET A 95 4.23 1.36 -14.98
CA MET A 95 5.66 1.09 -15.14
C MET A 95 5.92 -0.18 -15.95
N HIS A 96 5.03 -1.19 -15.87
CA HIS A 96 5.09 -2.37 -16.73
C HIS A 96 4.91 -2.00 -18.22
N GLN A 97 3.96 -1.13 -18.56
CA GLN A 97 3.79 -0.66 -19.93
C GLN A 97 4.92 0.25 -20.39
N VAL A 98 5.50 1.06 -19.51
CA VAL A 98 6.69 1.88 -19.82
C VAL A 98 7.90 1.00 -20.13
N GLU A 99 8.22 0.03 -19.29
CA GLU A 99 9.36 -0.89 -19.49
C GLU A 99 9.20 -1.77 -20.75
N SER A 100 7.94 -2.11 -21.10
CA SER A 100 7.65 -2.84 -22.36
C SER A 100 7.65 -1.94 -23.61
N GLY A 101 7.92 -0.65 -23.47
CA GLY A 101 7.97 0.32 -24.57
C GLY A 101 6.62 0.70 -25.16
N LYS A 102 5.50 0.36 -24.51
CA LYS A 102 4.14 0.75 -24.95
C LYS A 102 3.81 2.20 -24.62
N LEU A 103 4.40 2.74 -23.58
CA LEU A 103 4.24 4.11 -23.11
C LEU A 103 5.59 4.75 -22.80
N SER A 104 5.64 6.08 -22.80
CA SER A 104 6.77 6.85 -22.30
C SER A 104 6.31 7.73 -21.12
N LEU A 105 7.16 7.86 -20.11
CA LEU A 105 6.93 8.79 -19.01
C LEU A 105 6.86 10.25 -19.47
N SER A 106 7.39 10.58 -20.65
CA SER A 106 7.34 11.89 -21.29
C SER A 106 6.09 12.12 -22.16
N ASP A 107 5.30 11.07 -22.45
CA ASP A 107 4.03 11.22 -23.15
C ASP A 107 3.12 12.15 -22.35
N ARG A 108 2.23 12.87 -23.07
CA ARG A 108 1.37 13.87 -22.47
C ARG A 108 -0.11 13.52 -22.66
N ILE A 109 -0.92 13.89 -21.67
CA ILE A 109 -2.37 13.83 -21.74
C ILE A 109 -2.91 15.24 -21.50
N THR A 110 -3.72 15.74 -22.43
CA THR A 110 -4.35 17.06 -22.29
C THR A 110 -5.66 16.91 -21.53
N THR A 111 -5.80 17.62 -20.41
CA THR A 111 -6.99 17.62 -19.55
C THR A 111 -8.17 18.34 -20.23
N LYS A 112 -9.39 17.92 -19.92
CA LYS A 112 -10.64 18.50 -20.43
C LYS A 112 -11.60 18.70 -19.24
N ALA A 113 -12.57 19.58 -19.36
CA ALA A 113 -13.58 19.78 -18.32
C ALA A 113 -14.31 18.47 -17.93
N ALA A 114 -14.53 17.56 -18.89
CA ALA A 114 -15.13 16.25 -18.61
C ALA A 114 -14.24 15.32 -17.77
N ASP A 115 -12.95 15.62 -17.67
CA ASP A 115 -11.98 14.83 -16.89
C ASP A 115 -11.94 15.26 -15.40
N GLU A 116 -12.54 16.41 -15.03
CA GLU A 116 -12.62 16.88 -13.66
C GLU A 116 -13.25 15.81 -12.74
N ARG A 117 -12.70 15.66 -11.53
CA ARG A 117 -13.15 14.69 -10.53
C ARG A 117 -13.33 15.35 -9.17
N LEU A 118 -14.25 14.84 -8.35
CA LEU A 118 -14.30 15.21 -6.95
C LEU A 118 -12.94 15.00 -6.30
N PRO A 119 -12.51 15.89 -5.37
CA PRO A 119 -11.23 15.73 -4.71
C PRO A 119 -11.18 14.38 -3.94
N SER A 120 -9.98 13.84 -3.76
CA SER A 120 -8.67 14.51 -3.55
C SER A 120 -7.92 14.87 -4.85
N GLY A 121 -6.85 15.64 -4.68
CA GLY A 121 -5.98 16.10 -5.75
C GLY A 121 -6.01 17.60 -5.96
N VAL A 122 -5.42 18.07 -7.04
CA VAL A 122 -5.30 19.50 -7.37
C VAL A 122 -5.76 19.83 -8.80
N LEU A 123 -5.80 18.85 -9.71
CA LEU A 123 -6.14 19.10 -11.13
C LEU A 123 -7.54 19.66 -11.28
N TYR A 124 -8.51 19.16 -10.51
CA TYR A 124 -9.89 19.64 -10.54
C TYR A 124 -10.05 21.15 -10.22
N ALA A 125 -9.06 21.75 -9.59
CA ALA A 125 -9.04 23.18 -9.25
C ALA A 125 -8.29 24.04 -10.26
N LEU A 126 -7.73 23.43 -11.30
CA LEU A 126 -6.97 24.08 -12.35
C LEU A 126 -7.82 24.18 -13.63
N GLU A 127 -7.52 25.18 -14.49
CA GLU A 127 -8.22 25.31 -15.77
C GLU A 127 -7.95 24.11 -16.70
N PRO A 128 -8.98 23.56 -17.36
CA PRO A 128 -8.80 22.53 -18.38
C PRO A 128 -7.90 22.98 -19.53
N GLY A 129 -7.27 22.03 -20.21
CA GLY A 129 -6.33 22.30 -21.32
C GLY A 129 -4.86 22.19 -20.89
N LEU A 130 -4.57 21.89 -19.64
CA LEU A 130 -3.22 21.51 -19.23
C LEU A 130 -2.79 20.24 -19.95
N SER A 131 -1.49 20.08 -20.17
CA SER A 131 -0.95 18.91 -20.85
C SER A 131 0.23 18.31 -20.04
N PRO A 132 -0.05 17.78 -18.83
CA PRO A 132 0.97 17.13 -17.99
C PRO A 132 1.54 15.88 -18.66
N THR A 133 2.76 15.53 -18.30
CA THR A 133 3.37 14.26 -18.70
C THR A 133 2.76 13.09 -17.92
N ILE A 134 2.89 11.87 -18.44
CA ILE A 134 2.56 10.62 -17.68
C ILE A 134 3.25 10.62 -16.32
N LYS A 135 4.51 11.08 -16.27
CA LYS A 135 5.26 11.18 -14.99
C LYS A 135 4.65 12.20 -14.03
N ASP A 136 4.18 13.35 -14.53
CA ASP A 136 3.52 14.36 -13.70
C ASP A 136 2.21 13.80 -13.13
N LEU A 137 1.39 13.16 -13.99
CA LEU A 137 0.15 12.49 -13.56
C LEU A 137 0.41 11.38 -12.54
N LEU A 138 1.41 10.51 -12.75
CA LEU A 138 1.81 9.49 -11.77
C LEU A 138 2.20 10.15 -10.44
N THR A 139 2.94 11.25 -10.49
CA THR A 139 3.36 11.97 -9.29
C THR A 139 2.14 12.52 -8.54
N LEU A 140 1.23 13.23 -9.22
CA LEU A 140 0.02 13.78 -8.61
C LEU A 140 -0.89 12.68 -8.06
N MET A 141 -1.10 11.60 -8.81
CA MET A 141 -1.90 10.44 -8.38
C MET A 141 -1.40 9.87 -7.05
N ILE A 142 -0.09 9.86 -6.82
CA ILE A 142 0.47 9.28 -5.59
C ILE A 142 0.58 10.32 -4.47
N ILE A 143 1.19 11.50 -4.70
CA ILE A 143 1.52 12.43 -3.61
C ILE A 143 0.34 13.19 -3.04
N THR A 144 -0.64 13.57 -3.87
CA THR A 144 -1.88 14.26 -3.47
C THR A 144 -3.11 13.38 -3.63
N SER A 145 -2.90 12.13 -4.03
CA SER A 145 -4.01 11.21 -4.33
C SER A 145 -4.97 11.74 -5.41
N ASP A 146 -4.49 12.46 -6.41
CA ASP A 146 -5.27 13.15 -7.42
C ASP A 146 -6.17 12.19 -8.21
N ASN A 147 -7.49 12.41 -8.14
CA ASN A 147 -8.50 11.53 -8.73
C ASN A 147 -8.61 11.72 -10.26
N GLU A 148 -8.44 12.97 -10.75
CA GLU A 148 -8.40 13.22 -12.18
C GLU A 148 -7.18 12.57 -12.82
N ALA A 149 -5.99 12.72 -12.21
CA ALA A 149 -4.78 12.03 -12.67
C ALA A 149 -4.95 10.51 -12.64
N THR A 150 -5.68 9.97 -11.65
CA THR A 150 -5.98 8.54 -11.53
C THR A 150 -6.77 8.03 -12.72
N ASP A 151 -7.90 8.68 -13.03
CA ASP A 151 -8.77 8.26 -14.14
C ASP A 151 -8.06 8.41 -15.48
N LEU A 152 -7.35 9.53 -15.71
CA LEU A 152 -6.57 9.74 -16.94
C LEU A 152 -5.54 8.63 -17.17
N LEU A 153 -4.83 8.20 -16.12
CA LEU A 153 -3.86 7.11 -16.22
C LEU A 153 -4.54 5.75 -16.34
N ALA A 154 -5.56 5.46 -15.54
CA ALA A 154 -6.25 4.18 -15.56
C ALA A 154 -6.98 3.95 -16.91
N ASP A 155 -7.55 5.00 -17.52
CA ASP A 155 -8.15 4.94 -18.84
C ASP A 155 -7.09 4.71 -19.93
N LYS A 156 -5.93 5.39 -19.83
CA LYS A 156 -4.82 5.22 -20.78
C LYS A 156 -4.26 3.79 -20.74
N LEU A 157 -4.17 3.19 -19.56
CA LEU A 157 -3.66 1.83 -19.35
C LEU A 157 -4.69 0.74 -19.70
N GLY A 158 -5.96 1.04 -19.47
CA GLY A 158 -7.06 0.07 -19.42
C GLY A 158 -7.20 -0.55 -18.02
N ARG A 159 -8.33 -0.29 -17.32
CA ARG A 159 -8.58 -0.81 -15.95
C ARG A 159 -8.51 -2.32 -15.87
N ALA A 160 -9.03 -3.02 -16.88
CA ALA A 160 -8.93 -4.48 -16.96
C ALA A 160 -7.47 -4.97 -17.01
N GLN A 161 -6.55 -4.21 -17.64
CA GLN A 161 -5.14 -4.54 -17.69
C GLN A 161 -4.47 -4.36 -16.32
N VAL A 162 -4.83 -3.30 -15.56
CA VAL A 162 -4.36 -3.12 -14.19
C VAL A 162 -4.72 -4.33 -13.34
N THR A 163 -5.98 -4.76 -13.36
CA THR A 163 -6.44 -5.95 -12.63
C THR A 163 -5.74 -7.22 -13.12
N ALA A 164 -5.64 -7.43 -14.43
CA ALA A 164 -4.96 -8.60 -15.00
C ALA A 164 -3.48 -8.67 -14.60
N TYR A 165 -2.80 -7.52 -14.52
CA TYR A 165 -1.40 -7.48 -14.08
C TYR A 165 -1.26 -7.83 -12.61
N MET A 166 -2.15 -7.34 -11.73
CA MET A 166 -2.15 -7.76 -10.31
C MET A 166 -2.34 -9.27 -10.18
N HIS A 167 -3.29 -9.85 -10.91
CA HIS A 167 -3.50 -11.30 -10.91
C HIS A 167 -2.28 -12.07 -11.43
N ALA A 168 -1.60 -11.57 -12.47
CA ALA A 168 -0.38 -12.17 -12.99
C ALA A 168 0.79 -12.14 -11.96
N LEU A 169 0.80 -11.15 -11.05
CA LEU A 169 1.72 -11.08 -9.91
C LEU A 169 1.31 -11.99 -8.74
N GLY A 170 0.20 -12.73 -8.86
CA GLY A 170 -0.33 -13.60 -7.80
C GLY A 170 -1.14 -12.85 -6.73
N LEU A 171 -1.62 -11.65 -7.03
CA LEU A 171 -2.44 -10.79 -6.16
C LEU A 171 -3.91 -10.90 -6.62
N ALA A 172 -4.52 -12.08 -6.42
CA ALA A 172 -5.80 -12.45 -7.01
C ALA A 172 -7.01 -11.69 -6.43
N ASN A 173 -6.88 -11.11 -5.23
CA ASN A 173 -7.90 -10.30 -4.60
C ASN A 173 -7.69 -8.79 -4.83
N THR A 174 -6.71 -8.40 -5.66
CA THR A 174 -6.41 -6.99 -5.92
C THR A 174 -6.99 -6.59 -7.28
N SER A 175 -8.00 -5.73 -7.28
CA SER A 175 -8.61 -5.25 -8.52
C SER A 175 -9.15 -3.83 -8.40
N ILE A 176 -9.12 -3.09 -9.52
CA ILE A 176 -9.83 -1.83 -9.70
C ILE A 176 -11.18 -2.13 -10.38
N GLN A 177 -12.28 -1.62 -9.85
CA GLN A 177 -13.62 -1.94 -10.34
C GLN A 177 -14.28 -0.76 -11.05
N PHE A 178 -14.07 0.46 -10.54
CA PHE A 178 -14.70 1.67 -11.05
C PHE A 178 -13.65 2.73 -11.44
N SER A 179 -14.06 3.67 -12.29
CA SER A 179 -13.41 4.98 -12.37
C SER A 179 -13.82 5.83 -11.16
N ASP A 180 -13.02 6.84 -10.82
CA ASP A 180 -13.44 7.83 -9.83
C ASP A 180 -14.77 8.47 -10.23
N LEU A 181 -14.96 8.77 -11.52
CA LEU A 181 -16.21 9.33 -12.03
C LEU A 181 -17.42 8.40 -11.87
N ASP A 182 -17.28 7.11 -12.18
CA ASP A 182 -18.41 6.17 -12.06
C ASP A 182 -18.72 5.87 -10.60
N TRP A 183 -17.69 5.86 -9.75
CA TRP A 183 -17.85 5.80 -8.30
C TRP A 183 -18.65 7.00 -7.78
N ASP A 184 -18.25 8.22 -8.17
CA ASP A 184 -18.94 9.47 -7.80
C ASP A 184 -20.40 9.46 -8.27
N ARG A 185 -20.66 9.09 -9.53
CA ARG A 185 -22.01 8.92 -10.07
C ARG A 185 -22.87 7.98 -9.25
N THR A 186 -22.28 6.91 -8.74
CA THR A 186 -22.99 5.89 -7.98
C THR A 186 -23.51 6.46 -6.67
N TRP A 187 -22.65 7.01 -5.82
CA TRP A 187 -23.09 7.50 -4.52
C TRP A 187 -23.81 8.87 -4.58
N LEU A 188 -23.39 9.79 -5.47
CA LEU A 188 -24.13 11.03 -5.70
C LEU A 188 -25.53 10.77 -6.26
N GLY A 189 -25.66 9.75 -7.11
CA GLY A 189 -26.93 9.32 -7.67
C GLY A 189 -27.93 8.77 -6.64
N THR A 190 -27.49 8.45 -5.42
CA THR A 190 -28.39 8.12 -4.29
C THR A 190 -28.94 9.38 -3.63
N LEU A 191 -28.21 10.50 -3.63
CA LEU A 191 -28.66 11.80 -3.16
C LEU A 191 -29.54 12.51 -4.19
N ASP A 192 -29.14 12.46 -5.46
CA ASP A 192 -29.85 13.09 -6.57
C ASP A 192 -29.70 12.24 -7.86
N ALA A 193 -30.79 11.65 -8.31
CA ALA A 193 -30.81 10.77 -9.47
C ALA A 193 -30.26 11.41 -10.75
N ARG A 194 -30.25 12.74 -10.87
CA ARG A 194 -29.69 13.47 -12.01
C ARG A 194 -28.19 13.24 -12.18
N TYR A 195 -27.49 12.91 -11.10
CA TYR A 195 -26.04 12.72 -11.10
C TYR A 195 -25.59 11.30 -11.50
N ARG A 196 -26.50 10.35 -11.69
CA ARG A 196 -26.18 8.98 -12.14
C ARG A 196 -25.44 8.93 -13.48
N ASN A 197 -25.60 9.96 -14.32
CA ASN A 197 -24.96 10.08 -15.63
C ASN A 197 -24.25 11.43 -15.78
N ALA A 198 -23.89 12.09 -14.69
CA ALA A 198 -23.24 13.39 -14.71
C ALA A 198 -21.84 13.29 -15.36
N ARG A 199 -21.40 14.35 -16.04
CA ARG A 199 -20.01 14.50 -16.52
C ARG A 199 -19.15 15.00 -15.37
N GLY A 200 -17.82 14.94 -15.53
CA GLY A 200 -16.88 15.34 -14.48
C GLY A 200 -17.14 16.74 -13.94
N GLU A 201 -17.24 17.75 -14.83
CA GLU A 201 -17.53 19.13 -14.44
C GLU A 201 -18.91 19.32 -13.73
N GLN A 202 -19.80 18.37 -13.86
CA GLN A 202 -21.07 18.39 -13.15
C GLN A 202 -20.91 17.76 -11.75
N THR A 203 -20.11 16.71 -11.60
CA THR A 203 -19.89 16.06 -10.28
C THR A 203 -19.15 16.99 -9.33
N VAL A 204 -18.09 17.70 -9.78
CA VAL A 204 -17.35 18.65 -8.94
C VAL A 204 -18.21 19.84 -8.50
N ASN A 205 -19.23 20.18 -9.26
CA ASN A 205 -20.21 21.23 -8.94
C ASN A 205 -21.46 20.68 -8.24
N PHE A 206 -21.41 19.48 -7.64
CA PHE A 206 -22.53 18.94 -6.88
C PHE A 206 -22.91 19.87 -5.71
N PRO A 207 -24.20 20.22 -5.56
CA PRO A 207 -24.62 21.20 -4.57
C PRO A 207 -24.72 20.59 -3.15
N PHE A 208 -23.57 20.20 -2.57
CA PHE A 208 -23.49 19.61 -1.23
C PHE A 208 -24.21 20.42 -0.15
N SER A 209 -24.24 21.75 -0.29
CA SER A 209 -24.92 22.64 0.66
C SER A 209 -26.44 22.41 0.79
N LYS A 210 -27.05 21.66 -0.13
CA LYS A 210 -28.47 21.29 -0.07
C LYS A 210 -28.72 20.06 0.83
N TYR A 211 -27.69 19.37 1.25
CA TYR A 211 -27.78 18.12 2.02
C TYR A 211 -27.10 18.30 3.37
N SER A 212 -27.65 17.70 4.41
CA SER A 212 -26.96 17.60 5.69
C SER A 212 -25.79 16.62 5.60
N GLN A 213 -24.78 16.81 6.46
CA GLN A 213 -23.66 15.86 6.55
C GLN A 213 -24.15 14.42 6.75
N ALA A 214 -25.17 14.20 7.60
CA ALA A 214 -25.73 12.87 7.83
C ALA A 214 -26.33 12.25 6.56
N GLN A 215 -26.96 13.03 5.68
CA GLN A 215 -27.48 12.54 4.41
C GLN A 215 -26.35 12.11 3.46
N VAL A 216 -25.28 12.92 3.41
CA VAL A 216 -24.09 12.62 2.59
C VAL A 216 -23.40 11.35 3.09
N GLU A 217 -23.15 11.25 4.40
CA GLU A 217 -22.55 10.06 5.01
C GLU A 217 -23.41 8.80 4.82
N GLN A 218 -24.73 8.94 4.97
CA GLN A 218 -25.65 7.83 4.74
C GLN A 218 -25.60 7.34 3.28
N ALA A 219 -25.61 8.25 2.31
CA ALA A 219 -25.55 7.90 0.88
C ALA A 219 -24.24 7.19 0.55
N PHE A 220 -23.12 7.71 1.06
CA PHE A 220 -21.79 7.16 0.88
C PHE A 220 -21.66 5.79 1.54
N GLY A 221 -22.07 5.69 2.81
CA GLY A 221 -22.05 4.43 3.57
C GLY A 221 -22.95 3.35 2.95
N HIS A 222 -24.14 3.72 2.45
CA HIS A 222 -25.02 2.81 1.74
C HIS A 222 -24.35 2.20 0.49
N THR A 223 -23.64 3.01 -0.28
CA THR A 223 -22.94 2.55 -1.49
C THR A 223 -21.90 1.48 -1.15
N ILE A 224 -21.08 1.70 -0.11
CA ILE A 224 -20.01 0.77 0.26
C ILE A 224 -20.56 -0.48 0.96
N TYR A 225 -21.45 -0.30 1.95
CA TYR A 225 -21.77 -1.36 2.90
C TYR A 225 -23.04 -2.12 2.56
N ASP A 226 -24.07 -1.44 2.07
CA ASP A 226 -25.34 -2.09 1.76
C ASP A 226 -25.38 -2.59 0.32
N ALA A 227 -24.87 -1.80 -0.62
CA ALA A 227 -24.79 -2.20 -2.04
C ALA A 227 -23.53 -3.03 -2.35
N GLY A 228 -22.52 -3.00 -1.48
CA GLY A 228 -21.25 -3.73 -1.66
C GLY A 228 -20.46 -3.27 -2.88
N ILE A 229 -20.59 -1.99 -3.24
CA ILE A 229 -19.91 -1.42 -4.41
C ILE A 229 -18.59 -0.80 -3.94
N PHE A 230 -17.48 -1.38 -4.39
CA PHE A 230 -16.13 -0.94 -4.08
C PHE A 230 -15.50 -0.22 -5.27
N PHE A 231 -14.78 0.87 -5.03
CA PHE A 231 -13.93 1.51 -6.03
C PHE A 231 -12.81 0.58 -6.47
N GLY A 232 -12.15 -0.04 -5.50
CA GLY A 232 -11.19 -1.10 -5.69
C GLY A 232 -11.09 -1.97 -4.44
N HIS A 233 -10.65 -3.19 -4.57
CA HIS A 233 -10.49 -4.08 -3.43
C HIS A 233 -9.14 -4.80 -3.41
N SER A 234 -8.71 -5.16 -2.21
CA SER A 234 -7.53 -5.98 -1.95
C SER A 234 -7.56 -6.53 -0.52
N THR A 235 -6.53 -7.27 -0.18
CA THR A 235 -6.21 -7.69 1.19
C THR A 235 -4.94 -6.98 1.68
N THR A 236 -4.77 -6.81 3.00
CA THR A 236 -3.54 -6.22 3.55
C THR A 236 -2.31 -7.05 3.21
N LYS A 237 -2.46 -8.37 3.12
CA LYS A 237 -1.39 -9.29 2.72
C LYS A 237 -0.97 -9.13 1.27
N GLU A 238 -1.91 -8.92 0.35
CA GLU A 238 -1.59 -8.72 -1.07
C GLU A 238 -0.92 -7.38 -1.34
N ILE A 239 -1.41 -6.31 -0.71
CA ILE A 239 -0.71 -5.00 -0.78
C ILE A 239 0.66 -5.09 -0.11
N GLY A 240 0.79 -5.84 0.99
CA GLY A 240 2.08 -6.13 1.61
C GLY A 240 3.06 -6.79 0.64
N ARG A 241 2.62 -7.80 -0.10
CA ARG A 241 3.43 -8.46 -1.14
C ARG A 241 3.81 -7.52 -2.29
N LEU A 242 2.89 -6.65 -2.72
CA LEU A 242 3.19 -5.63 -3.73
C LEU A 242 4.30 -4.69 -3.26
N LEU A 243 4.23 -4.24 -2.00
CA LEU A 243 5.26 -3.40 -1.37
C LEU A 243 6.59 -4.15 -1.17
N GLU A 244 6.57 -5.44 -0.83
CA GLU A 244 7.78 -6.28 -0.78
C GLU A 244 8.48 -6.37 -2.14
N MET A 245 7.69 -6.52 -3.23
CA MET A 245 8.25 -6.51 -4.59
C MET A 245 8.86 -5.15 -4.93
N MET A 246 8.23 -4.05 -4.54
CA MET A 246 8.80 -2.69 -4.70
C MET A 246 10.11 -2.54 -3.91
N ALA A 247 10.10 -2.88 -2.60
CA ALA A 247 11.26 -2.74 -1.74
C ALA A 247 12.47 -3.56 -2.21
N SER A 248 12.21 -4.74 -2.75
CA SER A 248 13.25 -5.64 -3.29
C SER A 248 13.69 -5.30 -4.73
N GLY A 249 13.11 -4.27 -5.36
CA GLY A 249 13.39 -3.91 -6.76
C GLY A 249 12.90 -4.95 -7.78
N LYS A 250 11.93 -5.79 -7.39
CA LYS A 250 11.40 -6.88 -8.22
C LYS A 250 10.06 -6.54 -8.88
N LEU A 251 9.42 -5.43 -8.50
CA LEU A 251 8.23 -4.98 -9.19
C LEU A 251 8.63 -4.35 -10.52
N VAL A 252 8.31 -5.00 -11.63
CA VAL A 252 8.70 -4.62 -12.99
C VAL A 252 10.23 -4.66 -13.17
N SER A 253 10.93 -3.63 -12.65
CA SER A 253 12.39 -3.52 -12.60
C SER A 253 12.83 -2.77 -11.35
N LYS A 254 14.14 -2.79 -11.06
CA LYS A 254 14.72 -1.99 -9.97
C LYS A 254 14.46 -0.49 -10.17
N VAL A 255 14.65 0.00 -11.40
CA VAL A 255 14.45 1.43 -11.75
C VAL A 255 12.98 1.82 -11.58
N ALA A 256 12.05 1.01 -12.04
CA ALA A 256 10.61 1.22 -11.86
C ALA A 256 10.22 1.25 -10.39
N SER A 257 10.68 0.27 -9.61
CA SER A 257 10.44 0.19 -8.16
C SER A 257 10.95 1.42 -7.42
N GLU A 258 12.20 1.82 -7.68
CA GLU A 258 12.82 3.02 -7.07
C GLU A 258 12.07 4.30 -7.45
N LEU A 259 11.60 4.43 -8.70
CA LEU A 259 10.81 5.58 -9.11
C LEU A 259 9.51 5.70 -8.33
N ILE A 260 8.75 4.59 -8.20
CA ILE A 260 7.49 4.58 -7.45
C ILE A 260 7.76 4.93 -5.97
N LEU A 261 8.75 4.30 -5.34
CA LEU A 261 9.10 4.56 -3.93
C LEU A 261 9.52 6.01 -3.71
N ASN A 262 10.36 6.58 -4.59
CA ASN A 262 10.80 7.98 -4.52
C ASN A 262 9.62 8.97 -4.67
N ILE A 263 8.55 8.59 -5.37
CA ILE A 263 7.33 9.39 -5.45
C ILE A 263 6.52 9.21 -4.15
N MET A 264 6.36 7.99 -3.65
CA MET A 264 5.66 7.70 -2.39
C MET A 264 6.28 8.40 -1.17
N GLU A 265 7.61 8.61 -1.14
CA GLU A 265 8.30 9.37 -0.09
C GLU A 265 7.88 10.86 -0.05
N LYS A 266 7.28 11.36 -1.12
CA LYS A 266 6.78 12.74 -1.23
C LYS A 266 5.29 12.87 -0.91
N GLN A 267 4.68 11.85 -0.32
CA GLN A 267 3.27 11.88 0.08
C GLN A 267 2.95 13.12 0.91
N GLN A 268 1.83 13.78 0.60
CA GLN A 268 1.40 15.01 1.25
C GLN A 268 0.35 14.79 2.35
N VAL A 269 -0.29 13.63 2.39
CA VAL A 269 -1.30 13.27 3.42
C VAL A 269 -0.59 12.54 4.54
N ASN A 270 -0.29 13.26 5.64
CA ASN A 270 0.60 12.80 6.70
C ASN A 270 -0.09 12.67 8.08
N ASP A 271 -1.40 12.51 8.09
CA ASP A 271 -2.23 12.49 9.29
C ASP A 271 -2.43 11.08 9.91
N ARG A 272 -1.79 10.04 9.33
CA ARG A 272 -1.82 8.63 9.78
C ARG A 272 -0.41 8.13 10.09
N PHE A 273 0.19 7.25 9.26
CA PHE A 273 1.49 6.66 9.59
C PHE A 273 2.54 7.68 10.03
N PRO A 274 2.77 8.82 9.35
CA PRO A 274 3.79 9.77 9.76
C PRO A 274 3.48 10.55 11.04
N ARG A 275 2.21 10.61 11.47
CA ARG A 275 1.73 11.52 12.53
C ARG A 275 2.58 11.53 13.79
N TYR A 276 2.99 10.37 14.25
CA TYR A 276 3.78 10.20 15.48
C TYR A 276 5.23 9.82 15.23
N LEU A 277 5.65 9.72 13.95
CA LEU A 277 7.03 9.35 13.61
C LEU A 277 7.93 10.57 13.56
N LYS A 278 9.16 10.42 14.06
CA LYS A 278 10.16 11.48 14.06
C LYS A 278 11.46 10.98 13.43
N ASP A 279 11.97 11.75 12.46
CA ASP A 279 13.24 11.45 11.76
C ASP A 279 13.23 10.02 11.15
N VAL A 280 12.10 9.59 10.60
CA VAL A 280 11.90 8.27 10.02
C VAL A 280 11.60 8.43 8.52
N ARG A 281 12.37 7.76 7.68
CA ARG A 281 12.08 7.69 6.24
C ARG A 281 10.86 6.81 6.01
N ILE A 282 9.90 7.30 5.22
CA ILE A 282 8.67 6.59 4.90
C ILE A 282 8.26 6.82 3.45
N ALA A 283 7.90 5.75 2.77
CA ALA A 283 7.23 5.77 1.47
C ALA A 283 5.83 5.19 1.67
N HIS A 284 4.77 5.99 1.53
CA HIS A 284 3.43 5.51 1.84
C HIS A 284 2.36 6.02 0.89
N LYS A 285 1.19 5.38 0.92
CA LYS A 285 -0.01 5.76 0.18
C LYS A 285 -1.25 5.56 1.03
N THR A 286 -2.07 6.60 1.08
CA THR A 286 -3.34 6.61 1.82
C THR A 286 -4.53 6.24 0.94
N GLY A 287 -5.62 5.80 1.58
CA GLY A 287 -6.91 5.57 0.94
C GLY A 287 -8.05 6.01 1.85
N ASP A 288 -8.91 6.89 1.37
CA ASP A 288 -9.90 7.60 2.15
C ASP A 288 -11.33 7.31 1.75
N GLY A 289 -12.16 6.95 2.71
CA GLY A 289 -13.61 6.85 2.64
C GLY A 289 -14.23 7.36 3.92
N GLN A 290 -13.93 8.61 4.25
CA GLN A 290 -14.34 9.23 5.52
C GLN A 290 -15.86 9.36 5.62
N PRO A 291 -16.43 9.21 6.85
CA PRO A 291 -15.73 8.96 8.12
C PRO A 291 -15.48 7.47 8.43
N PHE A 292 -15.67 6.57 7.49
CA PHE A 292 -15.76 5.12 7.71
C PHE A 292 -14.46 4.37 7.47
N ILE A 293 -13.61 4.89 6.59
CA ILE A 293 -12.39 4.23 6.10
C ILE A 293 -11.22 5.22 6.06
N ALA A 294 -10.10 4.82 6.65
CA ALA A 294 -8.81 5.50 6.51
C ALA A 294 -7.71 4.42 6.42
N ASN A 295 -7.35 4.07 5.22
CA ASN A 295 -6.28 3.14 4.94
C ASN A 295 -4.94 3.87 4.86
N ASP A 296 -3.86 3.22 5.30
CA ASP A 296 -2.49 3.67 5.02
C ASP A 296 -1.58 2.45 4.83
N VAL A 297 -0.70 2.53 3.83
CA VAL A 297 0.15 1.41 3.43
C VAL A 297 1.51 1.92 2.97
N GLY A 298 2.58 1.24 3.35
CA GLY A 298 3.88 1.72 2.93
C GLY A 298 5.06 0.93 3.44
N ILE A 299 6.24 1.50 3.24
CA ILE A 299 7.52 1.00 3.73
C ILE A 299 8.10 2.06 4.66
N ILE A 300 8.44 1.65 5.86
CA ILE A 300 9.03 2.48 6.91
C ILE A 300 10.45 1.98 7.15
N TRP A 301 11.46 2.84 7.02
CA TRP A 301 12.85 2.46 7.29
C TRP A 301 13.23 2.85 8.71
N VAL A 302 13.37 1.84 9.58
CA VAL A 302 13.80 2.03 10.98
C VAL A 302 15.21 1.48 11.12
N LYS A 303 16.20 2.34 11.42
CA LYS A 303 17.62 1.94 11.47
C LYS A 303 18.04 1.13 10.24
N ASP A 304 17.70 1.64 9.05
CA ASP A 304 17.96 1.03 7.74
C ASP A 304 17.24 -0.31 7.47
N GLN A 305 16.40 -0.79 8.38
CA GLN A 305 15.57 -1.95 8.16
C GLN A 305 14.26 -1.53 7.47
N PRO A 306 13.97 -2.02 6.26
CA PRO A 306 12.71 -1.76 5.58
C PRO A 306 11.60 -2.61 6.19
N ILE A 307 10.59 -1.96 6.72
CA ILE A 307 9.41 -2.58 7.32
C ILE A 307 8.21 -2.26 6.44
N VAL A 308 7.62 -3.27 5.83
CA VAL A 308 6.33 -3.15 5.16
C VAL A 308 5.25 -3.08 6.23
N LEU A 309 4.38 -2.09 6.12
CA LEU A 309 3.20 -1.95 6.97
C LEU A 309 1.98 -1.63 6.10
N VAL A 310 0.90 -2.35 6.33
CA VAL A 310 -0.39 -2.17 5.66
C VAL A 310 -1.48 -2.19 6.70
N VAL A 311 -2.29 -1.14 6.75
CA VAL A 311 -3.48 -1.05 7.61
C VAL A 311 -4.68 -0.73 6.75
N PHE A 312 -5.68 -1.62 6.78
CA PHE A 312 -6.99 -1.38 6.21
C PHE A 312 -8.03 -1.27 7.30
N THR A 313 -8.97 -0.36 7.11
CA THR A 313 -10.07 -0.10 8.05
C THR A 313 -11.42 -0.13 7.32
N GLY A 314 -12.48 -0.34 8.08
CA GLY A 314 -13.86 -0.31 7.58
C GLY A 314 -14.87 -0.15 8.72
N HIS A 315 -16.09 0.25 8.37
CA HIS A 315 -17.23 0.36 9.30
C HIS A 315 -16.95 1.20 10.56
N HIS A 316 -15.99 2.15 10.51
CA HIS A 316 -15.63 2.94 11.67
C HIS A 316 -16.78 3.84 12.14
N ARG A 317 -16.91 4.00 13.46
CA ARG A 317 -18.01 4.74 14.10
C ARG A 317 -17.55 5.84 15.06
N GLY A 318 -16.25 6.06 15.20
CA GLY A 318 -15.65 6.98 16.17
C GLY A 318 -15.34 8.39 15.65
N GLY A 319 -15.68 8.69 14.40
CA GLY A 319 -15.33 9.97 13.74
C GLY A 319 -13.90 9.98 13.17
N THR A 320 -13.65 10.87 12.21
CA THR A 320 -12.43 10.90 11.40
C THR A 320 -11.15 11.06 12.20
N ALA A 321 -11.14 11.92 13.22
CA ALA A 321 -9.93 12.18 14.02
C ALA A 321 -9.47 10.92 14.79
N ALA A 322 -10.42 10.20 15.41
CA ALA A 322 -10.12 8.95 16.11
C ALA A 322 -9.67 7.85 15.13
N LEU A 323 -10.32 7.76 13.97
CA LEU A 323 -9.96 6.83 12.90
C LEU A 323 -8.51 7.01 12.46
N HIS A 324 -8.08 8.25 12.19
CA HIS A 324 -6.70 8.56 11.79
C HIS A 324 -5.71 8.28 12.93
N ASP A 325 -6.09 8.57 14.18
CA ASP A 325 -5.26 8.34 15.35
C ASP A 325 -4.98 6.85 15.57
N ASP A 326 -5.99 5.99 15.47
CA ASP A 326 -5.83 4.54 15.61
C ASP A 326 -4.86 3.97 14.56
N VAL A 327 -4.96 4.42 13.30
CA VAL A 327 -4.04 4.00 12.23
C VAL A 327 -2.62 4.52 12.49
N ALA A 328 -2.48 5.77 12.98
CA ALA A 328 -1.18 6.34 13.33
C ALA A 328 -0.51 5.59 14.49
N ARG A 329 -1.28 5.17 15.51
CA ARG A 329 -0.78 4.39 16.64
C ARG A 329 -0.23 3.03 16.23
N VAL A 330 -0.82 2.37 15.24
CA VAL A 330 -0.28 1.11 14.68
C VAL A 330 1.14 1.34 14.17
N ALA A 331 1.37 2.39 13.35
CA ALA A 331 2.70 2.69 12.83
C ALA A 331 3.68 3.08 13.95
N ALA A 332 3.24 3.86 14.93
CA ALA A 332 4.06 4.26 16.08
C ALA A 332 4.54 3.05 16.89
N LEU A 333 3.66 2.08 17.18
CA LEU A 333 4.02 0.85 17.89
C LEU A 333 5.05 0.04 17.12
N VAL A 334 4.87 -0.12 15.81
CA VAL A 334 5.83 -0.83 14.95
C VAL A 334 7.18 -0.12 14.96
N VAL A 335 7.22 1.19 14.75
CA VAL A 335 8.46 1.98 14.74
C VAL A 335 9.16 1.94 16.09
N ARG A 336 8.43 2.06 17.20
CA ARG A 336 8.96 1.94 18.57
C ARG A 336 9.59 0.57 18.81
N HIS A 337 8.92 -0.50 18.37
CA HIS A 337 9.42 -1.87 18.55
C HIS A 337 10.81 -2.06 17.92
N TYR A 338 11.03 -1.53 16.72
CA TYR A 338 12.34 -1.59 16.04
C TYR A 338 13.30 -0.47 16.48
N GLY A 339 12.95 0.28 17.53
CA GLY A 339 13.81 1.30 18.15
C GLY A 339 13.95 2.59 17.35
N GLY A 340 12.92 2.91 16.54
CA GLY A 340 12.77 4.22 15.91
C GLY A 340 12.27 5.28 16.90
N LYS A 341 12.34 6.55 16.48
CA LYS A 341 11.95 7.69 17.31
C LYS A 341 10.49 8.06 17.07
N LEU A 342 9.80 8.43 18.12
CA LEU A 342 8.45 8.98 18.08
C LEU A 342 8.46 10.46 18.48
N SER A 343 7.43 11.19 18.07
CA SER A 343 7.14 12.54 18.55
C SER A 343 6.69 12.50 20.02
N SER A 344 6.84 13.62 20.73
CA SER A 344 6.36 13.78 22.11
C SER A 344 4.83 13.62 22.24
N ASP A 345 4.10 13.78 21.16
CA ASP A 345 2.63 13.76 21.15
C ASP A 345 2.05 12.34 21.14
N PHE A 346 2.92 11.32 21.11
CA PHE A 346 2.50 9.91 21.16
C PHE A 346 2.26 9.40 22.61
N GLU A 347 2.74 10.11 23.64
CA GLU A 347 2.65 9.69 25.05
C GLU A 347 1.23 9.81 25.64
#